data_63c663ca1c73a867604b1b3970724f69
#
_entry.id   63c663ca1c73a867604b1b3970724f69
#
_cell.length_a   1.000
_cell.length_b   1.000
_cell.length_c   1.000
_cell.angle_alpha   90.00
_cell.angle_beta   90.00
_cell.angle_gamma   90.00
#
_symmetry.space_group_name_H-M   'P 1'
#
loop_
_entity.id
_entity.type
_entity.pdbx_description
1 polymer ?
#
loop_
_entity_poly.entity_id
_entity_poly.type
_entity_poly.pdbx_seq_one_letter_code
_entity_poly.pdbx_strand_id
1 'polypeptide(L)'
;MSGRLQLPLPVAPPFDTPPTPRQPPPPIAVFASNPLRGLDWLLDRWEQRIRPAVPEAELHLYTGAATYGGDPKLASRAAPVLERARALHGAGVRLLPPVNRAGLARAYAGARVMLYRGDPGETYCLSLAEAQAAGLPCVITDLGSVAERVVDGETGVVARDAEDFAAAAVRLLTNDAAWSAMHRAALARGPGPDWDSVAAGFEALAA
;
A
#
# COMPACT_ATOMS: atom_id res chain seq x y z
N MET A 1 -28.68 -23.50 -2.33
CA MET A 1 -27.73 -22.39 -2.65
C MET A 1 -26.39 -22.77 -2.04
N SER A 2 -25.36 -23.03 -2.82
CA SER A 2 -24.03 -23.24 -2.26
C SER A 2 -23.53 -21.86 -1.76
N GLY A 3 -23.53 -21.69 -0.45
CA GLY A 3 -22.99 -20.50 0.18
C GLY A 3 -21.50 -20.34 -0.15
N ARG A 4 -21.08 -19.13 -0.54
CA ARG A 4 -19.65 -18.79 -0.61
C ARG A 4 -19.26 -18.23 0.75
N LEU A 5 -18.26 -18.83 1.38
CA LEU A 5 -17.60 -18.26 2.54
C LEU A 5 -16.33 -17.55 2.09
N GLN A 6 -16.22 -16.27 2.40
CA GLN A 6 -15.01 -15.51 2.17
C GLN A 6 -14.27 -15.38 3.51
N LEU A 7 -13.09 -15.96 3.59
CA LEU A 7 -12.23 -15.86 4.76
C LEU A 7 -11.04 -14.95 4.40
N PRO A 8 -10.93 -13.77 5.02
CA PRO A 8 -9.80 -12.87 4.77
C PRO A 8 -8.51 -13.43 5.37
N LEU A 9 -7.37 -13.08 4.78
CA LEU A 9 -6.07 -13.40 5.37
C LEU A 9 -5.79 -12.44 6.53
N PRO A 10 -5.47 -12.94 7.73
CA PRO A 10 -5.04 -12.11 8.84
C PRO A 10 -3.70 -11.43 8.57
N VAL A 11 -3.52 -10.24 9.09
CA VAL A 11 -2.19 -9.65 9.15
C VAL A 11 -1.41 -10.26 10.32
N ALA A 12 -0.09 -10.34 10.17
CA ALA A 12 0.79 -10.92 11.19
C ALA A 12 1.55 -9.82 11.95
N PRO A 13 2.12 -10.13 13.13
CA PRO A 13 2.93 -9.17 13.86
C PRO A 13 3.98 -8.45 12.99
N PRO A 14 4.18 -7.15 13.19
CA PRO A 14 3.58 -6.27 14.22
C PRO A 14 2.28 -5.58 13.80
N PHE A 15 1.63 -5.97 12.71
CA PHE A 15 0.42 -5.32 12.16
C PHE A 15 -0.88 -5.82 12.80
N ASP A 16 -0.85 -6.89 13.59
CA ASP A 16 -1.97 -7.46 14.33
C ASP A 16 -2.37 -6.63 15.57
N THR A 17 -1.55 -5.67 15.95
CA THR A 17 -1.80 -4.75 17.05
C THR A 17 -1.79 -3.31 16.51
N PRO A 18 -2.93 -2.59 16.55
CA PRO A 18 -2.98 -1.21 16.07
C PRO A 18 -2.04 -0.30 16.86
N PRO A 19 -1.23 0.52 16.18
CA PRO A 19 -0.40 1.50 16.87
C PRO A 19 -1.26 2.64 17.45
N THR A 20 -0.68 3.43 18.36
CA THR A 20 -1.32 4.65 18.83
C THR A 20 -1.44 5.69 17.70
N PRO A 21 -2.52 6.50 17.69
CA PRO A 21 -2.63 7.60 16.75
C PRO A 21 -1.44 8.56 16.84
N ARG A 22 -0.98 9.05 15.68
CA ARG A 22 0.19 9.94 15.58
C ARG A 22 -0.14 11.22 14.82
N GLN A 23 0.77 12.17 14.90
CA GLN A 23 0.73 13.39 14.07
C GLN A 23 1.10 13.07 12.61
N PRO A 24 0.68 13.90 11.65
CA PRO A 24 1.06 13.75 10.25
C PRO A 24 2.60 13.73 10.09
N PRO A 25 3.16 12.67 9.51
CA PRO A 25 4.60 12.60 9.24
C PRO A 25 5.00 13.51 8.04
N PRO A 26 6.27 13.60 7.69
CA PRO A 26 6.73 14.29 6.47
C PRO A 26 6.02 13.76 5.21
N PRO A 27 6.01 14.52 4.09
CA PRO A 27 5.29 14.16 2.87
C PRO A 27 5.97 12.99 2.13
N ILE A 28 5.96 11.83 2.75
CA ILE A 28 6.51 10.59 2.21
C ILE A 28 5.37 9.68 1.76
N ALA A 29 5.43 9.27 0.50
CA ALA A 29 4.61 8.20 -0.05
C ALA A 29 5.38 6.89 -0.06
N VAL A 30 4.68 5.75 0.12
CA VAL A 30 5.28 4.41 0.11
C VAL A 30 4.65 3.54 -0.97
N PHE A 31 5.48 2.75 -1.64
CA PHE A 31 5.08 1.59 -2.42
C PHE A 31 5.81 0.37 -1.87
N ALA A 32 5.07 -0.69 -1.52
CA ALA A 32 5.62 -1.93 -0.96
C ALA A 32 4.94 -3.15 -1.61
N SER A 33 5.32 -3.46 -2.84
CA SER A 33 4.76 -4.58 -3.60
C SER A 33 5.74 -5.05 -4.69
N ASN A 34 5.31 -6.03 -5.48
CA ASN A 34 6.03 -6.46 -6.67
C ASN A 34 6.20 -5.29 -7.67
N PRO A 35 7.41 -5.01 -8.17
CA PRO A 35 7.64 -3.90 -9.08
C PRO A 35 6.86 -4.03 -10.40
N LEU A 36 6.47 -5.25 -10.79
CA LEU A 36 5.63 -5.48 -11.97
C LEU A 36 4.14 -5.20 -11.77
N ARG A 37 3.71 -4.90 -10.53
CA ARG A 37 2.33 -4.59 -10.19
C ARG A 37 2.10 -3.07 -10.16
N GLY A 38 2.18 -2.45 -11.32
CA GLY A 38 1.82 -1.05 -11.52
C GLY A 38 2.86 -0.03 -11.07
N LEU A 39 4.11 -0.42 -10.72
CA LEU A 39 5.14 0.54 -10.34
C LEU A 39 5.48 1.50 -11.48
N ASP A 40 5.64 1.02 -12.70
CA ASP A 40 5.98 1.88 -13.84
C ASP A 40 4.91 2.96 -14.07
N TRP A 41 3.63 2.56 -14.00
CA TRP A 41 2.51 3.50 -14.04
C TRP A 41 2.54 4.51 -12.87
N LEU A 42 2.88 4.07 -11.65
CA LEU A 42 3.01 4.96 -10.50
C LEU A 42 4.14 5.98 -10.69
N LEU A 43 5.27 5.55 -11.26
CA LEU A 43 6.39 6.45 -11.57
C LEU A 43 5.98 7.53 -12.58
N ASP A 44 5.13 7.22 -13.58
CA ASP A 44 4.55 8.22 -14.47
C ASP A 44 3.72 9.26 -13.71
N ARG A 45 2.83 8.82 -12.81
CA ARG A 45 1.99 9.74 -12.01
C ARG A 45 2.83 10.57 -11.05
N TRP A 46 3.84 9.95 -10.45
CA TRP A 46 4.78 10.64 -9.57
C TRP A 46 5.50 11.77 -10.30
N GLU A 47 6.13 11.46 -11.42
CA GLU A 47 6.95 12.39 -12.19
C GLU A 47 6.12 13.52 -12.81
N GLN A 48 4.95 13.20 -13.37
CA GLN A 48 4.17 14.13 -14.17
C GLN A 48 3.18 14.97 -13.34
N ARG A 49 2.75 14.51 -12.17
CA ARG A 49 1.67 15.13 -11.40
C ARG A 49 2.00 15.34 -9.93
N ILE A 50 2.43 14.28 -9.21
CA ILE A 50 2.54 14.35 -7.75
C ILE A 50 3.74 15.18 -7.34
N ARG A 51 4.92 14.85 -7.84
CA ARG A 51 6.16 15.55 -7.48
C ARG A 51 6.17 17.03 -7.88
N PRO A 52 5.68 17.45 -9.07
CA PRO A 52 5.57 18.87 -9.40
C PRO A 52 4.63 19.65 -8.46
N ALA A 53 3.56 19.02 -7.97
CA ALA A 53 2.62 19.64 -7.05
C ALA A 53 3.13 19.68 -5.59
N VAL A 54 4.02 18.75 -5.20
CA VAL A 54 4.61 18.66 -3.85
C VAL A 54 6.12 18.46 -3.98
N PRO A 55 6.90 19.53 -4.25
CA PRO A 55 8.33 19.43 -4.56
C PRO A 55 9.20 18.82 -3.48
N GLU A 56 8.80 18.84 -2.22
CA GLU A 56 9.47 18.23 -1.08
C GLU A 56 9.10 16.76 -0.84
N ALA A 57 8.06 16.22 -1.53
CA ALA A 57 7.63 14.86 -1.30
C ALA A 57 8.67 13.81 -1.74
N GLU A 58 8.73 12.70 -1.04
CA GLU A 58 9.52 11.53 -1.43
C GLU A 58 8.62 10.32 -1.67
N LEU A 59 8.99 9.49 -2.66
CA LEU A 59 8.38 8.19 -2.93
C LEU A 59 9.37 7.10 -2.54
N HIS A 60 9.09 6.40 -1.44
CA HIS A 60 9.90 5.31 -0.92
C HIS A 60 9.41 3.98 -1.48
N LEU A 61 10.25 3.28 -2.22
CA LEU A 61 9.95 2.01 -2.87
C LEU A 61 10.62 0.86 -2.12
N TYR A 62 9.89 0.13 -1.30
CA TYR A 62 10.33 -1.09 -0.64
C TYR A 62 10.05 -2.29 -1.54
N THR A 63 10.88 -2.46 -2.56
CA THR A 63 10.67 -3.47 -3.60
C THR A 63 12.01 -3.91 -4.21
N GLY A 64 12.00 -5.05 -4.89
CA GLY A 64 13.19 -5.55 -5.58
C GLY A 64 12.97 -6.91 -6.21
N ALA A 65 13.86 -7.30 -7.12
CA ALA A 65 13.80 -8.59 -7.80
C ALA A 65 13.90 -9.79 -6.84
N ALA A 66 14.65 -9.63 -5.73
CA ALA A 66 14.85 -10.70 -4.75
C ALA A 66 13.64 -11.00 -3.87
N THR A 67 12.62 -10.14 -3.83
CA THR A 67 11.44 -10.28 -2.98
C THR A 67 10.62 -11.55 -3.29
N TYR A 68 10.77 -12.11 -4.49
CA TYR A 68 9.95 -13.23 -4.99
C TYR A 68 10.79 -14.45 -5.37
N GLY A 69 11.70 -14.87 -4.47
CA GLY A 69 12.40 -16.15 -4.59
C GLY A 69 13.59 -16.19 -5.57
N GLY A 70 14.02 -15.03 -6.07
CA GLY A 70 15.23 -14.96 -6.93
C GLY A 70 15.05 -15.53 -8.34
N ASP A 71 13.80 -15.66 -8.83
CA ASP A 71 13.54 -16.10 -10.21
C ASP A 71 14.23 -15.16 -11.23
N PRO A 72 15.19 -15.64 -12.02
CA PRO A 72 15.91 -14.83 -13.01
C PRO A 72 14.99 -14.19 -14.06
N LYS A 73 13.89 -14.85 -14.43
CA LYS A 73 12.89 -14.31 -15.38
C LYS A 73 12.16 -13.12 -14.78
N LEU A 74 11.77 -13.22 -13.51
CA LEU A 74 11.13 -12.12 -12.80
C LEU A 74 12.10 -10.95 -12.62
N ALA A 75 13.34 -11.23 -12.25
CA ALA A 75 14.41 -10.24 -12.13
C ALA A 75 14.64 -9.49 -13.44
N SER A 76 14.77 -10.20 -14.57
CA SER A 76 14.93 -9.61 -15.89
C SER A 76 13.76 -8.73 -16.30
N ARG A 77 12.52 -9.15 -16.02
CA ARG A 77 11.31 -8.34 -16.31
C ARG A 77 11.21 -7.11 -15.43
N ALA A 78 11.65 -7.18 -14.18
CA ALA A 78 11.59 -6.05 -13.24
C ALA A 78 12.74 -5.05 -13.44
N ALA A 79 13.84 -5.46 -14.05
CA ALA A 79 15.03 -4.62 -14.21
C ALA A 79 14.74 -3.25 -14.84
N PRO A 80 14.00 -3.12 -15.96
CA PRO A 80 13.74 -1.81 -16.56
C PRO A 80 13.01 -0.83 -15.64
N VAL A 81 11.98 -1.27 -14.93
CA VAL A 81 11.24 -0.39 -14.01
C VAL A 81 12.06 -0.03 -12.77
N LEU A 82 12.91 -0.93 -12.29
CA LEU A 82 13.81 -0.62 -11.16
C LEU A 82 14.94 0.33 -11.58
N GLU A 83 15.44 0.23 -12.80
CA GLU A 83 16.39 1.19 -13.39
C GLU A 83 15.78 2.58 -13.53
N ARG A 84 14.56 2.66 -14.05
CA ARG A 84 13.80 3.90 -14.10
C ARG A 84 13.61 4.51 -12.71
N ALA A 85 13.25 3.72 -11.71
CA ALA A 85 13.11 4.19 -10.34
C ALA A 85 14.42 4.79 -9.80
N ARG A 86 15.58 4.19 -10.11
CA ARG A 86 16.90 4.75 -9.74
C ARG A 86 17.18 6.08 -10.45
N ALA A 87 16.85 6.17 -11.74
CA ALA A 87 17.04 7.38 -12.53
C ALA A 87 16.22 8.57 -11.98
N LEU A 88 15.06 8.30 -11.36
CA LEU A 88 14.19 9.30 -10.74
C LEU A 88 14.61 9.71 -9.31
N HIS A 89 15.83 9.35 -8.85
CA HIS A 89 16.34 9.76 -7.53
C HIS A 89 16.28 11.30 -7.34
N GLY A 90 16.64 12.07 -8.35
CA GLY A 90 16.54 13.53 -8.35
C GLY A 90 15.12 14.08 -8.26
N ALA A 91 14.13 13.27 -8.66
CA ALA A 91 12.70 13.55 -8.53
C ALA A 91 12.09 13.01 -7.22
N GLY A 92 12.90 12.73 -6.21
CA GLY A 92 12.44 12.29 -4.89
C GLY A 92 12.10 10.81 -4.78
N VAL A 93 12.37 9.98 -5.78
CA VAL A 93 12.18 8.54 -5.70
C VAL A 93 13.35 7.89 -4.97
N ARG A 94 13.05 7.06 -3.96
CA ARG A 94 14.03 6.33 -3.15
C ARG A 94 13.79 4.83 -3.31
N LEU A 95 14.60 4.17 -4.13
CA LEU A 95 14.57 2.71 -4.21
C LEU A 95 15.34 2.13 -3.02
N LEU A 96 14.61 1.53 -2.10
CA LEU A 96 15.12 0.96 -0.85
C LEU A 96 15.12 -0.56 -0.93
N PRO A 97 16.06 -1.24 -0.24
CA PRO A 97 16.06 -2.69 -0.21
C PRO A 97 14.77 -3.20 0.46
N PRO A 98 14.30 -4.40 0.09
CA PRO A 98 13.25 -5.09 0.82
C PRO A 98 13.60 -5.23 2.29
N VAL A 99 12.62 -4.99 3.16
CA VAL A 99 12.77 -5.07 4.61
C VAL A 99 11.84 -6.15 5.18
N ASN A 100 12.13 -6.63 6.39
CA ASN A 100 11.20 -7.48 7.12
C ASN A 100 9.96 -6.69 7.60
N ARG A 101 8.95 -7.37 8.13
CA ARG A 101 7.71 -6.75 8.59
C ARG A 101 7.93 -5.63 9.62
N ALA A 102 8.86 -5.80 10.56
CA ALA A 102 9.18 -4.74 11.52
C ALA A 102 9.77 -3.50 10.86
N GLY A 103 10.61 -3.68 9.84
CA GLY A 103 11.12 -2.60 9.00
C GLY A 103 10.02 -1.91 8.21
N LEU A 104 9.09 -2.69 7.65
CA LEU A 104 7.95 -2.16 6.90
C LEU A 104 6.99 -1.38 7.81
N ALA A 105 6.73 -1.85 9.03
CA ALA A 105 5.92 -1.12 10.01
C ALA A 105 6.54 0.26 10.34
N ARG A 106 7.86 0.34 10.51
CA ARG A 106 8.55 1.63 10.68
C ARG A 106 8.43 2.52 9.44
N ALA A 107 8.53 1.95 8.26
CA ALA A 107 8.34 2.68 7.00
C ALA A 107 6.92 3.26 6.90
N TYR A 108 5.91 2.47 7.21
CA TYR A 108 4.51 2.92 7.24
C TYR A 108 4.26 3.98 8.32
N ALA A 109 4.89 3.85 9.49
CA ALA A 109 4.80 4.85 10.54
C ALA A 109 5.42 6.21 10.14
N GLY A 110 6.43 6.22 9.28
CA GLY A 110 7.08 7.43 8.77
C GLY A 110 6.45 8.01 7.50
N ALA A 111 5.43 7.37 6.95
CA ALA A 111 4.82 7.78 5.67
C ALA A 111 3.41 8.38 5.86
N ARG A 112 3.01 9.25 4.93
CA ARG A 112 1.66 9.83 4.86
C ARG A 112 0.70 8.95 4.06
N VAL A 113 1.16 8.28 3.03
CA VAL A 113 0.26 7.56 2.13
C VAL A 113 0.94 6.36 1.50
N MET A 114 0.21 5.27 1.37
CA MET A 114 0.59 4.18 0.48
C MET A 114 -0.05 4.43 -0.89
N LEU A 115 0.77 4.40 -1.93
CA LEU A 115 0.34 4.56 -3.32
C LEU A 115 0.43 3.20 -4.02
N TYR A 116 -0.71 2.67 -4.42
CA TYR A 116 -0.75 1.38 -5.09
C TYR A 116 -1.85 1.33 -6.15
N ARG A 117 -1.46 1.22 -7.41
CA ARG A 117 -2.43 1.10 -8.50
C ARG A 117 -3.33 -0.12 -8.37
N GLY A 118 -2.80 -1.23 -7.86
CA GLY A 118 -3.41 -2.53 -8.00
C GLY A 118 -2.92 -3.28 -9.25
N ASP A 119 -3.40 -4.50 -9.39
CA ASP A 119 -3.08 -5.41 -10.51
C ASP A 119 -4.27 -6.32 -10.75
N PRO A 120 -4.65 -6.62 -12.03
CA PRO A 120 -5.78 -7.51 -12.32
C PRO A 120 -5.64 -8.92 -11.73
N GLY A 121 -4.40 -9.38 -11.48
CA GLY A 121 -4.10 -10.65 -10.83
C GLY A 121 -4.02 -10.58 -9.31
N GLU A 122 -4.35 -9.43 -8.69
CA GLU A 122 -4.34 -9.32 -7.23
C GLU A 122 -5.56 -10.01 -6.61
N THR A 123 -5.31 -10.96 -5.70
CA THR A 123 -6.36 -11.76 -5.06
C THR A 123 -6.68 -11.31 -3.64
N TYR A 124 -5.75 -10.63 -2.94
CA TYR A 124 -5.96 -10.16 -1.58
C TYR A 124 -5.28 -8.82 -1.28
N CYS A 125 -4.03 -8.64 -1.67
CA CYS A 125 -3.17 -7.49 -1.37
C CYS A 125 -2.83 -7.34 0.13
N LEU A 126 -2.00 -8.25 0.64
CA LEU A 126 -1.57 -8.22 2.05
C LEU A 126 -0.86 -6.92 2.43
N SER A 127 -0.07 -6.32 1.52
CA SER A 127 0.61 -5.06 1.78
C SER A 127 -0.35 -3.89 2.06
N LEU A 128 -1.53 -3.85 1.40
CA LEU A 128 -2.58 -2.89 1.73
C LEU A 128 -3.25 -3.19 3.07
N ALA A 129 -3.50 -4.47 3.38
CA ALA A 129 -4.05 -4.86 4.68
C ALA A 129 -3.10 -4.44 5.83
N GLU A 130 -1.80 -4.69 5.68
CA GLU A 130 -0.76 -4.27 6.62
C GLU A 130 -0.67 -2.74 6.74
N ALA A 131 -0.75 -1.99 5.63
CA ALA A 131 -0.76 -0.53 5.64
C ALA A 131 -1.98 0.03 6.38
N GLN A 132 -3.18 -0.51 6.11
CA GLN A 132 -4.42 -0.10 6.79
C GLN A 132 -4.36 -0.42 8.28
N ALA A 133 -3.87 -1.59 8.69
CA ALA A 133 -3.67 -1.96 10.09
C ALA A 133 -2.67 -1.03 10.81
N ALA A 134 -1.66 -0.53 10.10
CA ALA A 134 -0.73 0.49 10.60
C ALA A 134 -1.33 1.91 10.62
N GLY A 135 -2.59 2.08 10.23
CA GLY A 135 -3.25 3.38 10.13
C GLY A 135 -2.71 4.24 8.97
N LEU A 136 -2.10 3.65 7.96
CA LEU A 136 -1.60 4.39 6.80
C LEU A 136 -2.72 4.55 5.76
N PRO A 137 -3.17 5.78 5.45
CA PRO A 137 -4.10 6.02 4.35
C PRO A 137 -3.55 5.50 3.03
N CYS A 138 -4.41 4.92 2.19
CA CYS A 138 -4.01 4.37 0.91
C CYS A 138 -4.72 5.09 -0.24
N VAL A 139 -4.01 5.31 -1.35
CA VAL A 139 -4.62 5.69 -2.63
C VAL A 139 -4.41 4.52 -3.59
N ILE A 140 -5.51 4.01 -4.10
CA ILE A 140 -5.57 2.84 -4.98
C ILE A 140 -6.47 3.11 -6.19
N THR A 141 -6.45 2.21 -7.17
CA THR A 141 -7.51 2.13 -8.19
C THR A 141 -8.33 0.85 -7.99
N ASP A 142 -9.46 0.71 -8.66
CA ASP A 142 -10.28 -0.51 -8.59
C ASP A 142 -9.77 -1.58 -9.56
N LEU A 143 -8.61 -2.19 -9.23
CA LEU A 143 -8.00 -3.26 -10.02
C LEU A 143 -7.72 -4.50 -9.17
N GLY A 144 -8.30 -5.63 -9.54
CA GLY A 144 -8.24 -6.86 -8.75
C GLY A 144 -9.01 -6.71 -7.45
N SER A 145 -8.49 -7.26 -6.34
CA SER A 145 -9.17 -7.23 -5.03
C SER A 145 -8.77 -6.04 -4.14
N VAL A 146 -8.02 -5.07 -4.65
CA VAL A 146 -7.45 -4.01 -3.79
C VAL A 146 -8.50 -3.11 -3.16
N ALA A 147 -9.63 -2.85 -3.86
CA ALA A 147 -10.72 -2.05 -3.35
C ALA A 147 -11.36 -2.64 -2.07
N GLU A 148 -11.27 -3.95 -1.86
CA GLU A 148 -11.77 -4.60 -0.63
C GLU A 148 -10.97 -4.19 0.62
N ARG A 149 -9.77 -3.65 0.46
CA ARG A 149 -8.87 -3.28 1.57
C ARG A 149 -9.07 -1.86 2.05
N VAL A 150 -9.69 -0.99 1.24
CA VAL A 150 -9.83 0.44 1.49
C VAL A 150 -11.31 0.82 1.54
N VAL A 151 -11.72 1.55 2.55
CA VAL A 151 -13.05 2.19 2.59
C VAL A 151 -12.89 3.56 1.95
N ASP A 152 -13.48 3.74 0.76
CA ASP A 152 -13.34 4.97 -0.02
C ASP A 152 -13.83 6.19 0.74
N GLY A 153 -13.02 7.25 0.76
CA GLY A 153 -13.29 8.48 1.49
C GLY A 153 -13.07 8.41 3.01
N GLU A 154 -12.91 7.20 3.59
CA GLU A 154 -12.75 7.02 5.04
C GLU A 154 -11.33 6.60 5.43
N THR A 155 -10.83 5.47 4.89
CA THR A 155 -9.50 4.94 5.24
C THR A 155 -8.47 5.16 4.13
N GLY A 156 -8.90 5.72 3.02
CA GLY A 156 -8.11 6.03 1.83
C GLY A 156 -9.01 6.48 0.69
N VAL A 157 -8.50 6.40 -0.53
CA VAL A 157 -9.21 6.79 -1.75
C VAL A 157 -9.13 5.68 -2.78
N VAL A 158 -10.27 5.28 -3.32
CA VAL A 158 -10.38 4.42 -4.51
C VAL A 158 -10.53 5.33 -5.73
N ALA A 159 -9.42 5.66 -6.37
CA ALA A 159 -9.38 6.61 -7.46
C ALA A 159 -10.06 6.06 -8.73
N ARG A 160 -10.86 6.89 -9.37
CA ARG A 160 -11.62 6.57 -10.58
C ARG A 160 -10.74 6.52 -11.83
N ASP A 161 -9.70 7.33 -11.83
CA ASP A 161 -8.75 7.47 -12.94
C ASP A 161 -7.37 7.94 -12.46
N ALA A 162 -6.46 8.16 -13.39
CA ALA A 162 -5.09 8.56 -13.11
C ALA A 162 -4.95 9.97 -12.51
N GLU A 163 -5.83 10.89 -12.90
CA GLU A 163 -5.83 12.27 -12.40
C GLU A 163 -6.40 12.31 -10.97
N ASP A 164 -7.49 11.59 -10.72
CA ASP A 164 -8.08 11.42 -9.39
C ASP A 164 -7.08 10.77 -8.41
N PHE A 165 -6.33 9.76 -8.87
CA PHE A 165 -5.25 9.14 -8.10
C PHE A 165 -4.17 10.15 -7.70
N ALA A 166 -3.70 10.95 -8.66
CA ALA A 166 -2.67 11.95 -8.39
C ALA A 166 -3.18 13.06 -7.45
N ALA A 167 -4.41 13.53 -7.66
CA ALA A 167 -5.04 14.54 -6.81
C ALA A 167 -5.23 14.04 -5.37
N ALA A 168 -5.68 12.79 -5.19
CA ALA A 168 -5.81 12.15 -3.88
C ALA A 168 -4.45 12.01 -3.17
N ALA A 169 -3.40 11.60 -3.90
CA ALA A 169 -2.05 11.51 -3.38
C ALA A 169 -1.53 12.87 -2.91
N VAL A 170 -1.65 13.91 -3.74
CA VAL A 170 -1.28 15.30 -3.38
C VAL A 170 -2.03 15.76 -2.14
N ARG A 171 -3.34 15.56 -2.08
CA ARG A 171 -4.17 15.92 -0.92
C ARG A 171 -3.66 15.27 0.37
N LEU A 172 -3.34 13.98 0.37
CA LEU A 172 -2.85 13.29 1.57
C LEU A 172 -1.42 13.68 1.93
N LEU A 173 -0.60 14.05 0.96
CA LEU A 173 0.75 14.54 1.21
C LEU A 173 0.79 15.96 1.81
N THR A 174 -0.24 16.80 1.58
CA THR A 174 -0.22 18.22 1.95
C THR A 174 -1.27 18.64 2.99
N ASN A 175 -2.36 17.89 3.14
CA ASN A 175 -3.46 18.26 4.03
C ASN A 175 -3.48 17.42 5.31
N ASP A 176 -3.00 18.01 6.41
CA ASP A 176 -2.91 17.35 7.72
C ASP A 176 -4.26 16.93 8.29
N ALA A 177 -5.31 17.70 8.05
CA ALA A 177 -6.64 17.38 8.54
C ALA A 177 -7.25 16.16 7.81
N ALA A 178 -7.11 16.13 6.49
CA ALA A 178 -7.53 14.99 5.67
C ALA A 178 -6.75 13.73 6.03
N TRP A 179 -5.43 13.85 6.16
CA TRP A 179 -4.57 12.75 6.59
C TRP A 179 -4.99 12.21 7.95
N SER A 180 -5.13 13.09 8.95
CA SER A 180 -5.46 12.72 10.33
C SER A 180 -6.84 12.05 10.45
N ALA A 181 -7.81 12.48 9.65
CA ALA A 181 -9.14 11.84 9.61
C ALA A 181 -9.02 10.39 9.10
N MET A 182 -8.37 10.18 7.95
CA MET A 182 -8.20 8.85 7.37
C MET A 182 -7.31 7.94 8.22
N HIS A 183 -6.25 8.49 8.83
CA HIS A 183 -5.39 7.75 9.76
C HIS A 183 -6.18 7.18 10.93
N ARG A 184 -7.01 8.01 11.59
CA ARG A 184 -7.85 7.56 12.71
C ARG A 184 -8.91 6.56 12.27
N ALA A 185 -9.52 6.75 11.11
CA ALA A 185 -10.50 5.80 10.58
C ALA A 185 -9.87 4.43 10.27
N ALA A 186 -8.69 4.41 9.67
CA ALA A 186 -7.95 3.17 9.41
C ALA A 186 -7.58 2.44 10.72
N LEU A 187 -7.11 3.16 11.75
CA LEU A 187 -6.83 2.58 13.07
C LEU A 187 -8.09 2.05 13.76
N ALA A 188 -9.21 2.77 13.64
CA ALA A 188 -10.49 2.35 14.22
C ALA A 188 -11.05 1.08 13.57
N ARG A 189 -10.77 0.85 12.29
CA ARG A 189 -11.11 -0.40 11.59
C ARG A 189 -10.31 -1.59 12.11
N GLY A 190 -9.09 -1.35 12.57
CA GLY A 190 -8.20 -2.37 13.11
C GLY A 190 -7.64 -3.35 12.06
N PRO A 191 -6.92 -4.39 12.51
CA PRO A 191 -6.21 -5.33 11.66
C PRO A 191 -7.10 -6.39 10.98
N GLY A 192 -8.40 -6.42 11.28
CA GLY A 192 -9.29 -7.49 10.83
C GLY A 192 -9.26 -8.73 11.74
N PRO A 193 -9.76 -9.88 11.28
CA PRO A 193 -9.79 -11.10 12.09
C PRO A 193 -8.37 -11.63 12.34
N ASP A 194 -8.21 -12.35 13.44
CA ASP A 194 -7.02 -13.10 13.76
C ASP A 194 -6.99 -14.50 13.10
N TRP A 195 -5.86 -15.18 13.24
CA TRP A 195 -5.69 -16.53 12.68
C TRP A 195 -6.63 -17.56 13.30
N ASP A 196 -6.95 -17.44 14.59
CA ASP A 196 -7.84 -18.38 15.30
C ASP A 196 -9.28 -18.25 14.75
N SER A 197 -9.75 -17.02 14.54
CA SER A 197 -11.05 -16.75 13.92
C SER A 197 -11.15 -17.31 12.50
N VAL A 198 -10.09 -17.17 11.71
CA VAL A 198 -10.04 -17.70 10.33
C VAL A 198 -9.99 -19.23 10.34
N ALA A 199 -9.20 -19.84 11.21
CA ALA A 199 -9.13 -21.28 11.38
C ALA A 199 -10.49 -21.86 11.78
N ALA A 200 -11.17 -21.27 12.78
CA ALA A 200 -12.51 -21.66 13.17
C ALA A 200 -13.53 -21.56 12.01
N GLY A 201 -13.39 -20.56 11.15
CA GLY A 201 -14.19 -20.43 9.93
C GLY A 201 -13.97 -21.57 8.93
N PHE A 202 -12.73 -22.06 8.78
CA PHE A 202 -12.43 -23.24 7.97
C PHE A 202 -12.97 -24.53 8.58
N GLU A 203 -12.82 -24.71 9.89
CA GLU A 203 -13.33 -25.89 10.61
C GLU A 203 -14.86 -26.01 10.49
N ALA A 204 -15.57 -24.89 10.56
CA ALA A 204 -17.02 -24.84 10.39
C ALA A 204 -17.51 -25.27 8.99
N LEU A 205 -16.62 -25.29 7.97
CA LEU A 205 -16.95 -25.81 6.64
C LEU A 205 -16.87 -27.33 6.54
N ALA A 206 -16.19 -27.98 7.48
CA ALA A 206 -16.00 -29.44 7.50
C ALA A 206 -17.01 -30.15 8.41
N ALA A 207 -17.81 -29.41 9.16
CA ALA A 207 -18.86 -29.90 10.05
C ALA A 207 -20.22 -29.96 9.32
#